data_7f1315971c020db1f9ed4f1dc09c9c1d
#
_entry.id   7f1315971c020db1f9ed4f1dc09c9c1d
#
_cell.length_a   1.000
_cell.length_b   1.000
_cell.length_c   1.000
_cell.angle_alpha   90.00
_cell.angle_beta   90.00
_cell.angle_gamma   90.00
#
_symmetry.space_group_name_H-M   'P 1'
#
loop_
_entity.id
_entity.type
_entity.pdbx_description
1 polymer ?
#
loop_
_entity_poly.entity_id
_entity_poly.type
_entity_poly.pdbx_seq_one_letter_code
_entity_poly.pdbx_strand_id
1 'polypeptide(L)'
;MNLGLYQAAAALTANGRWQESIAQNLAASSIPGFKKQELSFGAIEAGLKPGAAPAAGAQSFSLPHATTATNFSPGELKFTGVNTDVALEGNGFFAVQLPDGATAYTRDGEFKMNASGQLVTKQGHPVLGETGPIQLDPSNPAPISISTGGEISQGADVKGTLKAVAFKDQPLLTPINAGYFLASNPNLKPQPAAGASFHQHYLEGANTSPTTEMAHLITSMRMYEANQRVIQAQDDRMGKAITELGGS
;
A
#
# COMPACT_ATOMS: atom_id res chain seq x y z
N MET A 1 -31.85 3.90 23.13
CA MET A 1 -30.45 3.71 22.71
C MET A 1 -30.04 4.92 21.86
N ASN A 2 -28.96 5.63 22.22
CA ASN A 2 -28.59 6.88 21.52
C ASN A 2 -27.84 6.57 20.23
N LEU A 3 -28.56 6.40 19.12
CA LEU A 3 -28.02 6.04 17.82
C LEU A 3 -26.94 7.05 17.34
N GLY A 4 -27.14 8.34 17.64
CA GLY A 4 -26.19 9.39 17.28
C GLY A 4 -24.80 9.22 17.95
N LEU A 5 -24.76 8.73 19.19
CA LEU A 5 -23.52 8.46 19.90
C LEU A 5 -22.74 7.28 19.25
N TYR A 6 -23.45 6.21 18.87
CA TYR A 6 -22.82 5.08 18.18
C TYR A 6 -22.31 5.47 16.78
N GLN A 7 -23.05 6.30 16.05
CA GLN A 7 -22.61 6.80 14.75
C GLN A 7 -21.37 7.70 14.88
N ALA A 8 -21.35 8.59 15.89
CA ALA A 8 -20.20 9.45 16.14
C ALA A 8 -18.96 8.66 16.58
N ALA A 9 -19.13 7.62 17.42
CA ALA A 9 -18.04 6.74 17.82
C ALA A 9 -17.48 5.94 16.64
N ALA A 10 -18.35 5.41 15.77
CA ALA A 10 -17.93 4.73 14.56
C ALA A 10 -17.19 5.67 13.59
N ALA A 11 -17.66 6.93 13.45
CA ALA A 11 -16.99 7.95 12.65
C ALA A 11 -15.61 8.33 13.21
N LEU A 12 -15.46 8.41 14.54
CA LEU A 12 -14.14 8.63 15.17
C LEU A 12 -13.18 7.48 14.89
N THR A 13 -13.65 6.24 14.98
CA THR A 13 -12.83 5.05 14.68
C THR A 13 -12.39 5.05 13.20
N ALA A 14 -13.32 5.34 12.29
CA ALA A 14 -13.01 5.44 10.86
C ALA A 14 -12.02 6.57 10.56
N ASN A 15 -12.17 7.72 11.22
CA ASN A 15 -11.25 8.85 11.09
C ASN A 15 -9.86 8.53 11.65
N GLY A 16 -9.77 7.79 12.77
CA GLY A 16 -8.50 7.32 13.31
C GLY A 16 -7.74 6.43 12.30
N ARG A 17 -8.44 5.50 11.65
CA ARG A 17 -7.85 4.69 10.56
C ARG A 17 -7.39 5.53 9.38
N TRP A 18 -8.14 6.57 9.04
CA TRP A 18 -7.72 7.50 7.98
C TRP A 18 -6.43 8.24 8.35
N GLN A 19 -6.32 8.74 9.58
CA GLN A 19 -5.08 9.38 10.07
C GLN A 19 -3.89 8.41 10.03
N GLU A 20 -4.09 7.16 10.41
CA GLU A 20 -3.06 6.13 10.35
C GLU A 20 -2.60 5.87 8.90
N SER A 21 -3.55 5.74 7.97
CA SER A 21 -3.25 5.59 6.54
C SER A 21 -2.47 6.79 5.98
N ILE A 22 -2.88 8.03 6.32
CA ILE A 22 -2.18 9.26 5.93
C ILE A 22 -0.75 9.28 6.51
N ALA A 23 -0.58 8.91 7.77
CA ALA A 23 0.73 8.88 8.42
C ALA A 23 1.66 7.85 7.74
N GLN A 24 1.16 6.68 7.38
CA GLN A 24 1.90 5.66 6.64
C GLN A 24 2.28 6.16 5.24
N ASN A 25 1.35 6.77 4.49
CA ASN A 25 1.61 7.34 3.18
C ASN A 25 2.65 8.46 3.24
N LEU A 26 2.56 9.32 4.25
CA LEU A 26 3.52 10.41 4.46
C LEU A 26 4.92 9.88 4.77
N ALA A 27 5.04 8.92 5.70
CA ALA A 27 6.31 8.30 6.07
C ALA A 27 6.98 7.57 4.89
N ALA A 28 6.18 6.97 4.01
CA ALA A 28 6.68 6.19 2.88
C ALA A 28 6.72 6.97 1.54
N SER A 29 6.37 8.26 1.55
CA SER A 29 6.30 9.09 0.33
C SER A 29 7.63 9.30 -0.38
N SER A 30 8.75 9.07 0.32
CA SER A 30 10.10 9.12 -0.23
C SER A 30 10.64 7.77 -0.71
N ILE A 31 9.89 6.68 -0.50
CA ILE A 31 10.30 5.32 -0.88
C ILE A 31 9.96 5.10 -2.36
N PRO A 32 10.94 4.74 -3.20
CA PRO A 32 10.66 4.40 -4.59
C PRO A 32 9.65 3.27 -4.72
N GLY A 33 8.77 3.35 -5.71
CA GLY A 33 7.77 2.32 -5.97
C GLY A 33 6.68 2.16 -4.91
N PHE A 34 6.65 3.01 -3.88
CA PHE A 34 5.61 2.95 -2.86
C PHE A 34 4.22 3.19 -3.44
N LYS A 35 3.27 2.37 -3.01
CA LYS A 35 1.85 2.45 -3.39
C LYS A 35 1.03 2.90 -2.21
N LYS A 36 0.41 4.08 -2.32
CA LYS A 36 -0.37 4.68 -1.24
C LYS A 36 -1.55 3.79 -0.85
N GLN A 37 -1.89 3.84 0.42
CA GLN A 37 -3.13 3.27 0.92
C GLN A 37 -4.24 4.32 0.87
N GLU A 38 -5.35 3.97 0.29
CA GLU A 38 -6.56 4.79 0.23
C GLU A 38 -7.63 4.20 1.13
N LEU A 39 -8.27 5.08 1.89
CA LEU A 39 -9.39 4.71 2.71
C LEU A 39 -10.69 5.01 1.97
N SER A 40 -11.52 3.98 1.80
CA SER A 40 -12.89 4.12 1.30
C SER A 40 -13.88 4.08 2.46
N PHE A 41 -14.73 5.09 2.52
CA PHE A 41 -15.82 5.13 3.50
C PHE A 41 -17.06 4.51 2.88
N GLY A 42 -17.56 3.47 3.54
CA GLY A 42 -18.81 2.81 3.22
C GLY A 42 -19.78 2.90 4.40
N ALA A 43 -20.98 2.44 4.18
CA ALA A 43 -21.98 2.30 5.21
C ALA A 43 -22.43 0.84 5.30
N ILE A 44 -22.38 0.28 6.50
CA ILE A 44 -22.93 -1.04 6.78
C ILE A 44 -24.31 -0.87 7.38
N GLU A 45 -25.31 -1.48 6.76
CA GLU A 45 -26.66 -1.58 7.34
C GLU A 45 -26.61 -2.56 8.51
N ALA A 46 -26.75 -2.03 9.72
CA ALA A 46 -26.82 -2.82 10.93
C ALA A 46 -28.29 -3.17 11.24
N GLY A 47 -28.54 -4.43 11.58
CA GLY A 47 -29.88 -4.93 11.92
C GLY A 47 -30.49 -5.89 10.91
N LEU A 48 -29.86 -6.12 9.75
CA LEU A 48 -30.27 -7.10 8.77
C LEU A 48 -29.28 -8.27 8.70
N LYS A 49 -29.79 -9.51 8.70
CA LYS A 49 -28.96 -10.66 8.31
C LYS A 49 -28.65 -10.53 6.80
N PRO A 50 -27.43 -10.82 6.35
CA PRO A 50 -27.11 -10.85 4.92
C PRO A 50 -28.10 -11.74 4.17
N GLY A 51 -28.82 -11.18 3.19
CA GLY A 51 -29.80 -11.91 2.39
C GLY A 51 -31.24 -11.97 2.93
N ALA A 52 -31.55 -11.32 4.05
CA ALA A 52 -32.93 -11.20 4.55
C ALA A 52 -33.56 -9.88 4.05
N ALA A 53 -34.76 -9.96 3.46
CA ALA A 53 -35.57 -8.79 3.20
C ALA A 53 -35.92 -8.06 4.51
N PRO A 54 -35.92 -6.70 4.54
CA PRO A 54 -36.29 -5.97 5.73
C PRO A 54 -37.70 -6.34 6.17
N ALA A 55 -37.85 -6.82 7.42
CA ALA A 55 -39.16 -7.02 8.01
C ALA A 55 -39.86 -5.66 8.07
N ALA A 56 -41.16 -5.63 7.75
CA ALA A 56 -41.98 -4.42 7.84
C ALA A 56 -41.88 -3.83 9.25
N GLY A 57 -41.24 -2.62 9.36
CA GLY A 57 -41.03 -1.92 10.64
C GLY A 57 -39.64 -2.07 11.25
N ALA A 58 -38.71 -2.83 10.67
CA ALA A 58 -37.32 -2.85 11.10
C ALA A 58 -36.63 -1.55 10.66
N GLN A 59 -36.23 -0.73 11.62
CA GLN A 59 -35.38 0.43 11.34
C GLN A 59 -33.96 -0.07 11.09
N SER A 60 -33.56 -0.13 9.82
CA SER A 60 -32.15 -0.29 9.46
C SER A 60 -31.41 1.03 9.74
N PHE A 61 -30.32 0.95 10.46
CA PHE A 61 -29.44 2.10 10.64
C PHE A 61 -28.08 1.80 10.01
N SER A 62 -27.55 2.83 9.38
CA SER A 62 -26.27 2.74 8.68
C SER A 62 -25.15 3.16 9.62
N LEU A 63 -24.15 2.29 9.78
CA LEU A 63 -22.91 2.60 10.50
C LEU A 63 -21.79 2.90 9.49
N PRO A 64 -21.05 4.01 9.67
CA PRO A 64 -19.89 4.29 8.85
C PRO A 64 -18.83 3.19 9.04
N HIS A 65 -18.37 2.64 7.92
CA HIS A 65 -17.32 1.64 7.88
C HIS A 65 -16.19 2.14 6.96
N ALA A 66 -14.96 1.93 7.38
CA ALA A 66 -13.79 2.30 6.60
C ALA A 66 -13.04 1.03 6.16
N THR A 67 -12.80 0.92 4.87
CA THR A 67 -11.96 -0.14 4.28
C THR A 67 -10.71 0.50 3.66
N THR A 68 -9.57 -0.13 3.89
CA THR A 68 -8.29 0.31 3.32
C THR A 68 -8.00 -0.53 2.08
N ALA A 69 -7.62 0.12 0.99
CA ALA A 69 -7.19 -0.51 -0.24
C ALA A 69 -5.88 0.13 -0.71
N THR A 70 -5.00 -0.68 -1.31
CA THR A 70 -3.78 -0.17 -1.94
C THR A 70 -4.09 0.34 -3.33
N ASN A 71 -3.69 1.57 -3.63
CA ASN A 71 -3.78 2.15 -4.97
C ASN A 71 -2.52 1.80 -5.77
N PHE A 72 -2.66 0.93 -6.77
CA PHE A 72 -1.56 0.49 -7.62
C PHE A 72 -1.30 1.35 -8.84
N SER A 73 -1.88 2.55 -8.94
CA SER A 73 -1.56 3.49 -10.01
C SER A 73 -0.05 3.74 -10.09
N PRO A 74 0.52 3.88 -11.30
CA PRO A 74 1.95 4.13 -11.44
C PRO A 74 2.36 5.47 -10.83
N GLY A 75 3.57 5.52 -10.26
CA GLY A 75 4.25 6.74 -9.88
C GLY A 75 4.99 7.39 -11.05
N GLU A 76 5.54 8.58 -10.84
CA GLU A 76 6.37 9.26 -11.83
C GLU A 76 7.74 8.58 -11.95
N LEU A 77 8.23 8.37 -13.17
CA LEU A 77 9.57 7.86 -13.40
C LEU A 77 10.60 8.98 -13.20
N LYS A 78 11.57 8.76 -12.33
CA LYS A 78 12.63 9.70 -12.00
C LYS A 78 13.99 9.18 -12.45
N PHE A 79 14.72 9.97 -13.21
CA PHE A 79 16.09 9.64 -13.62
C PHE A 79 17.05 9.77 -12.43
N THR A 80 17.82 8.72 -12.15
CA THR A 80 18.80 8.68 -11.04
C THR A 80 20.24 8.62 -11.54
N GLY A 81 20.49 8.10 -12.74
CA GLY A 81 21.82 7.90 -13.31
C GLY A 81 22.60 6.73 -12.66
N VAL A 82 22.02 5.99 -11.73
CA VAL A 82 22.65 4.83 -11.09
C VAL A 82 22.46 3.59 -11.95
N ASN A 83 23.55 2.82 -12.19
CA ASN A 83 23.52 1.66 -13.09
C ASN A 83 22.64 0.50 -12.58
N THR A 84 22.44 0.40 -11.28
CA THR A 84 21.65 -0.68 -10.64
C THR A 84 20.21 -0.28 -10.38
N ASP A 85 19.85 0.99 -10.59
CA ASP A 85 18.47 1.45 -10.45
C ASP A 85 17.66 1.07 -11.69
N VAL A 86 16.50 0.50 -11.48
CA VAL A 86 15.63 0.01 -12.54
C VAL A 86 14.17 0.32 -12.24
N ALA A 87 13.53 1.06 -13.10
CA ALA A 87 12.08 1.21 -13.05
C ALA A 87 11.39 0.17 -13.93
N LEU A 88 10.21 -0.26 -13.50
CA LEU A 88 9.34 -1.17 -14.26
C LEU A 88 8.15 -0.39 -14.81
N GLU A 89 8.07 -0.23 -16.12
CA GLU A 89 6.91 0.34 -16.79
C GLU A 89 5.89 -0.75 -17.13
N GLY A 90 4.60 -0.45 -16.98
CA GLY A 90 3.51 -1.40 -17.16
C GLY A 90 3.07 -2.09 -15.87
N ASN A 91 2.20 -3.10 -16.02
CA ASN A 91 1.68 -3.86 -14.88
C ASN A 91 2.66 -4.97 -14.48
N GLY A 92 3.26 -4.86 -13.30
CA GLY A 92 4.16 -5.90 -12.82
C GLY A 92 4.82 -5.49 -11.50
N PHE A 93 5.61 -6.40 -10.97
CA PHE A 93 6.40 -6.21 -9.74
C PHE A 93 7.71 -6.96 -9.91
N PHE A 94 8.76 -6.46 -9.30
CA PHE A 94 9.98 -7.23 -9.07
C PHE A 94 9.70 -8.31 -8.03
N ALA A 95 10.26 -9.50 -8.22
CA ALA A 95 10.21 -10.57 -7.24
C ALA A 95 11.49 -10.55 -6.41
N VAL A 96 11.37 -10.64 -5.10
CA VAL A 96 12.49 -10.65 -4.16
C VAL A 96 12.31 -11.76 -3.14
N GLN A 97 13.39 -12.29 -2.62
CA GLN A 97 13.36 -13.35 -1.63
C GLN A 97 13.52 -12.77 -0.23
N LEU A 98 12.55 -13.05 0.64
CA LEU A 98 12.62 -12.68 2.06
C LEU A 98 13.53 -13.64 2.83
N PRO A 99 13.99 -13.26 4.05
CA PRO A 99 14.86 -14.12 4.88
C PRO A 99 14.22 -15.45 5.29
N ASP A 100 12.90 -15.53 5.33
CA ASP A 100 12.11 -16.74 5.61
C ASP A 100 11.97 -17.67 4.38
N GLY A 101 12.54 -17.26 3.23
CA GLY A 101 12.44 -17.98 1.96
C GLY A 101 11.17 -17.66 1.15
N ALA A 102 10.25 -16.89 1.69
CA ALA A 102 9.06 -16.46 0.96
C ALA A 102 9.40 -15.47 -0.16
N THR A 103 8.60 -15.47 -1.22
CA THR A 103 8.72 -14.47 -2.29
C THR A 103 7.84 -13.27 -1.98
N ALA A 104 8.45 -12.10 -1.89
CA ALA A 104 7.75 -10.82 -1.84
C ALA A 104 7.84 -10.10 -3.19
N TYR A 105 6.96 -9.14 -3.40
CA TYR A 105 6.83 -8.37 -4.61
C TYR A 105 6.99 -6.89 -4.31
N THR A 106 7.71 -6.15 -5.15
CA THR A 106 7.95 -4.72 -4.95
C THR A 106 7.99 -3.97 -6.28
N ARG A 107 7.72 -2.67 -6.22
CA ARG A 107 7.98 -1.72 -7.30
C ARG A 107 9.25 -0.92 -7.06
N ASP A 108 9.87 -1.08 -5.88
CA ASP A 108 11.15 -0.45 -5.59
C ASP A 108 12.25 -1.15 -6.39
N GLY A 109 12.87 -0.43 -7.28
CA GLY A 109 13.99 -0.88 -8.11
C GLY A 109 15.33 -0.29 -7.68
N GLU A 110 15.46 0.27 -6.47
CA GLU A 110 16.72 0.70 -5.87
C GLU A 110 17.55 -0.52 -5.46
N PHE A 111 18.26 -1.10 -6.43
CA PHE A 111 19.06 -2.28 -6.21
C PHE A 111 20.53 -1.95 -5.96
N LYS A 112 21.23 -2.85 -5.31
CA LYS A 112 22.67 -2.78 -5.08
C LYS A 112 23.30 -4.17 -5.16
N MET A 113 24.58 -4.23 -5.48
CA MET A 113 25.36 -5.46 -5.38
C MET A 113 25.90 -5.60 -3.96
N ASN A 114 25.69 -6.76 -3.33
CA ASN A 114 26.29 -7.08 -2.03
C ASN A 114 27.72 -7.61 -2.19
N ALA A 115 28.40 -7.84 -1.07
CA ALA A 115 29.78 -8.35 -1.06
C ALA A 115 29.92 -9.73 -1.71
N SER A 116 28.87 -10.53 -1.77
CA SER A 116 28.84 -11.83 -2.42
C SER A 116 28.51 -11.74 -3.92
N GLY A 117 28.36 -10.53 -4.48
CA GLY A 117 27.99 -10.31 -5.88
C GLY A 117 26.51 -10.47 -6.19
N GLN A 118 25.65 -10.69 -5.22
CA GLN A 118 24.21 -10.79 -5.47
C GLN A 118 23.57 -9.41 -5.64
N LEU A 119 22.63 -9.30 -6.56
CA LEU A 119 21.77 -8.14 -6.70
C LEU A 119 20.72 -8.19 -5.58
N VAL A 120 20.72 -7.19 -4.71
CA VAL A 120 19.84 -7.12 -3.54
C VAL A 120 19.13 -5.77 -3.48
N THR A 121 17.98 -5.74 -2.80
CA THR A 121 17.29 -4.50 -2.48
C THR A 121 18.07 -3.70 -1.42
N LYS A 122 17.63 -2.48 -1.14
CA LYS A 122 18.19 -1.64 -0.07
C LYS A 122 18.21 -2.32 1.29
N GLN A 123 17.22 -3.16 1.58
CA GLN A 123 17.08 -3.93 2.81
C GLN A 123 17.92 -5.22 2.82
N GLY A 124 18.54 -5.57 1.68
CA GLY A 124 19.40 -6.74 1.56
C GLY A 124 18.69 -8.00 1.07
N HIS A 125 17.45 -7.91 0.60
CA HIS A 125 16.72 -9.05 0.02
C HIS A 125 17.20 -9.34 -1.39
N PRO A 126 17.56 -10.60 -1.73
CA PRO A 126 17.97 -10.99 -3.08
C PRO A 126 16.88 -10.75 -4.11
N VAL A 127 17.25 -10.12 -5.22
CA VAL A 127 16.34 -9.91 -6.38
C VAL A 127 16.31 -11.19 -7.20
N LEU A 128 15.11 -11.66 -7.51
CA LEU A 128 14.88 -12.88 -8.28
C LEU A 128 14.80 -12.57 -9.77
N GLY A 129 15.62 -13.28 -10.52
CA GLY A 129 15.50 -13.42 -11.97
C GLY A 129 14.65 -14.63 -12.34
N GLU A 130 14.60 -14.95 -13.63
CA GLU A 130 13.87 -16.12 -14.14
C GLU A 130 14.42 -17.45 -13.62
N THR A 131 15.73 -17.54 -13.43
CA THR A 131 16.45 -18.75 -13.01
C THR A 131 16.81 -18.78 -11.52
N GLY A 132 16.46 -17.76 -10.76
CA GLY A 132 16.79 -17.63 -9.33
C GLY A 132 17.40 -16.27 -9.00
N PRO A 133 18.07 -16.13 -7.85
CA PRO A 133 18.73 -14.89 -7.46
C PRO A 133 19.78 -14.45 -8.48
N ILE A 134 19.82 -13.16 -8.80
CA ILE A 134 20.76 -12.61 -9.79
C ILE A 134 22.14 -12.49 -9.16
N GLN A 135 23.13 -13.11 -9.83
CA GLN A 135 24.51 -13.13 -9.41
C GLN A 135 25.38 -12.33 -10.38
N LEU A 136 26.02 -11.30 -9.88
CA LEU A 136 26.99 -10.45 -10.57
C LEU A 136 28.40 -10.85 -10.13
N ASP A 137 29.40 -10.44 -10.89
CA ASP A 137 30.80 -10.66 -10.52
C ASP A 137 31.39 -9.40 -9.86
N PRO A 138 31.66 -9.42 -8.54
CA PRO A 138 32.22 -8.27 -7.85
C PRO A 138 33.65 -7.93 -8.30
N SER A 139 34.37 -8.87 -8.92
CA SER A 139 35.72 -8.67 -9.41
C SER A 139 35.78 -8.05 -10.82
N ASN A 140 34.65 -8.04 -11.53
CA ASN A 140 34.56 -7.49 -12.86
C ASN A 140 34.25 -6.00 -12.82
N PRO A 141 35.15 -5.09 -13.27
CA PRO A 141 34.90 -3.65 -13.26
C PRO A 141 33.96 -3.16 -14.37
N ALA A 142 33.53 -4.06 -15.28
CA ALA A 142 32.66 -3.70 -16.38
C ALA A 142 31.30 -3.15 -15.89
N PRO A 143 30.75 -2.13 -16.56
CA PRO A 143 29.48 -1.56 -16.16
C PRO A 143 28.35 -2.60 -16.30
N ILE A 144 27.40 -2.52 -15.36
CA ILE A 144 26.17 -3.31 -15.42
C ILE A 144 25.23 -2.62 -16.43
N SER A 145 24.72 -3.39 -17.37
CA SER A 145 23.72 -2.93 -18.32
C SER A 145 22.46 -3.78 -18.19
N ILE A 146 21.30 -3.12 -18.20
CA ILE A 146 20.00 -3.77 -18.10
C ILE A 146 19.18 -3.37 -19.31
N SER A 147 18.82 -4.35 -20.12
CA SER A 147 18.03 -4.14 -21.33
C SER A 147 16.55 -3.85 -21.00
N THR A 148 15.81 -3.33 -21.95
CA THR A 148 14.35 -3.12 -21.82
C THR A 148 13.57 -4.42 -21.62
N GLY A 149 14.14 -5.57 -22.02
CA GLY A 149 13.60 -6.90 -21.75
C GLY A 149 13.97 -7.47 -20.38
N GLY A 150 14.77 -6.73 -19.58
CA GLY A 150 15.21 -7.16 -18.25
C GLY A 150 16.45 -8.04 -18.23
N GLU A 151 17.11 -8.25 -19.36
CA GLU A 151 18.39 -8.95 -19.41
C GLU A 151 19.48 -8.10 -18.75
N ILE A 152 20.19 -8.70 -17.79
CA ILE A 152 21.30 -8.08 -17.08
C ILE A 152 22.61 -8.60 -17.65
N SER A 153 23.46 -7.71 -18.08
CA SER A 153 24.81 -8.01 -18.55
C SER A 153 25.86 -7.20 -17.76
N GLN A 154 27.07 -7.76 -17.66
CA GLN A 154 28.23 -7.12 -17.09
C GLN A 154 29.37 -7.17 -18.12
N GLY A 155 29.52 -6.09 -18.88
CA GLY A 155 30.31 -6.10 -20.08
C GLY A 155 29.68 -6.98 -21.15
N ALA A 156 30.42 -8.02 -21.60
CA ALA A 156 29.92 -8.98 -22.60
C ALA A 156 29.17 -10.18 -21.98
N ASP A 157 29.22 -10.34 -20.66
CA ASP A 157 28.66 -11.51 -19.96
C ASP A 157 27.22 -11.27 -19.57
N VAL A 158 26.28 -12.09 -20.03
CA VAL A 158 24.91 -12.12 -19.54
C VAL A 158 24.87 -12.84 -18.19
N LYS A 159 24.33 -12.16 -17.18
CA LYS A 159 24.26 -12.66 -15.79
C LYS A 159 22.88 -13.20 -15.42
N GLY A 160 21.84 -12.84 -16.17
CA GLY A 160 20.48 -13.31 -15.98
C GLY A 160 19.44 -12.33 -16.49
N THR A 161 18.18 -12.64 -16.27
CA THR A 161 17.03 -11.80 -16.66
C THR A 161 16.19 -11.50 -15.46
N LEU A 162 15.85 -10.22 -15.23
CA LEU A 162 14.94 -9.80 -14.16
C LEU A 162 13.56 -10.43 -14.37
N LYS A 163 12.98 -10.89 -13.29
CA LYS A 163 11.62 -11.45 -13.33
C LYS A 163 10.61 -10.37 -12.98
N ALA A 164 9.80 -9.96 -13.98
CA ALA A 164 8.63 -9.15 -13.75
C ALA A 164 7.38 -10.03 -13.62
N VAL A 165 6.62 -9.83 -12.56
CA VAL A 165 5.44 -10.63 -12.20
C VAL A 165 4.21 -9.75 -12.10
N ALA A 166 3.14 -10.13 -12.79
CA ALA A 166 1.84 -9.47 -12.71
C ALA A 166 0.82 -10.33 -11.96
N PHE A 167 -0.18 -9.68 -11.38
CA PHE A 167 -1.31 -10.31 -10.74
C PHE A 167 -2.61 -9.83 -11.39
N LYS A 168 -3.54 -10.76 -11.60
CA LYS A 168 -4.85 -10.42 -12.16
C LYS A 168 -5.64 -9.53 -11.21
N ASP A 169 -5.60 -9.84 -9.91
CA ASP A 169 -6.32 -9.14 -8.85
C ASP A 169 -5.32 -8.50 -7.86
N GLN A 170 -4.67 -7.41 -8.26
CA GLN A 170 -3.70 -6.68 -7.43
C GLN A 170 -4.23 -6.26 -6.05
N PRO A 171 -5.50 -5.86 -5.87
CA PRO A 171 -6.06 -5.51 -4.56
C PRO A 171 -5.99 -6.63 -3.52
N LEU A 172 -5.81 -7.88 -3.93
CA LEU A 172 -5.65 -9.03 -3.02
C LEU A 172 -4.21 -9.21 -2.51
N LEU A 173 -3.27 -8.40 -2.99
CA LEU A 173 -1.92 -8.38 -2.44
C LEU A 173 -1.93 -7.77 -1.04
N THR A 174 -1.28 -8.45 -0.11
CA THR A 174 -1.16 -7.99 1.27
C THR A 174 0.10 -7.13 1.41
N PRO A 175 -0.01 -5.83 1.73
CA PRO A 175 1.16 -5.02 1.99
C PRO A 175 1.85 -5.51 3.28
N ILE A 176 3.16 -5.67 3.19
CA ILE A 176 4.04 -5.91 4.34
C ILE A 176 5.02 -4.76 4.38
N ASN A 177 5.50 -4.22 5.33
CA ASN A 177 6.47 -3.12 5.36
C ASN A 177 6.40 -2.16 4.16
N ALA A 178 7.08 -1.05 4.22
CA ALA A 178 7.03 -0.01 3.20
C ALA A 178 7.52 -0.51 1.82
N GLY A 179 6.58 -0.73 0.91
CA GLY A 179 6.86 -1.04 -0.50
C GLY A 179 6.94 -2.51 -0.89
N TYR A 180 6.71 -3.46 0.05
CA TYR A 180 6.64 -4.89 -0.26
C TYR A 180 5.23 -5.44 -0.15
N PHE A 181 4.92 -6.45 -0.97
CA PHE A 181 3.63 -7.12 -1.04
C PHE A 181 3.81 -8.64 -1.00
N LEU A 182 2.89 -9.32 -0.33
CA LEU A 182 2.79 -10.78 -0.35
C LEU A 182 1.53 -11.23 -1.10
N ALA A 183 1.64 -12.30 -1.86
CA ALA A 183 0.51 -13.01 -2.42
C ALA A 183 0.02 -14.06 -1.41
N SER A 184 -0.58 -13.60 -0.30
CA SER A 184 -1.04 -14.49 0.79
C SER A 184 -2.26 -15.33 0.41
N ASN A 185 -3.00 -14.93 -0.64
CA ASN A 185 -4.16 -15.68 -1.11
C ASN A 185 -3.72 -16.81 -2.05
N PRO A 186 -4.06 -18.09 -1.77
CA PRO A 186 -3.69 -19.23 -2.63
C PRO A 186 -4.20 -19.13 -4.07
N ASN A 187 -5.28 -18.38 -4.30
CA ASN A 187 -5.85 -18.16 -5.62
C ASN A 187 -5.12 -17.08 -6.42
N LEU A 188 -4.27 -16.28 -5.78
CA LEU A 188 -3.52 -15.21 -6.40
C LEU A 188 -2.20 -15.76 -6.95
N LYS A 189 -2.26 -16.29 -8.17
CA LYS A 189 -1.08 -16.86 -8.83
C LYS A 189 -0.29 -15.78 -9.56
N PRO A 190 1.04 -15.72 -9.35
CA PRO A 190 1.90 -14.85 -10.13
C PRO A 190 1.93 -15.29 -11.60
N GLN A 191 1.84 -14.33 -12.50
CA GLN A 191 1.93 -14.53 -13.95
C GLN A 191 3.07 -13.68 -14.50
N PRO A 192 3.74 -14.07 -15.61
CA PRO A 192 4.69 -13.18 -16.26
C PRO A 192 4.02 -11.86 -16.64
N ALA A 193 4.67 -10.75 -16.37
CA ALA A 193 4.16 -9.42 -16.69
C ALA A 193 4.29 -9.16 -18.19
N ALA A 194 3.26 -9.54 -18.96
CA ALA A 194 3.23 -9.31 -20.41
C ALA A 194 3.23 -7.80 -20.72
N GLY A 195 4.14 -7.36 -21.57
CA GLY A 195 4.25 -5.95 -21.99
C GLY A 195 4.91 -5.04 -20.94
N ALA A 196 5.50 -5.59 -19.89
CA ALA A 196 6.33 -4.80 -18.98
C ALA A 196 7.70 -4.49 -19.63
N SER A 197 8.17 -3.27 -19.47
CA SER A 197 9.50 -2.85 -19.89
C SER A 197 10.32 -2.33 -18.73
N PHE A 198 11.65 -2.60 -18.80
CA PHE A 198 12.58 -2.17 -17.77
C PHE A 198 13.35 -0.92 -18.24
N HIS A 199 13.43 0.07 -17.37
CA HIS A 199 14.15 1.31 -17.64
C HIS A 199 15.29 1.44 -16.65
N GLN A 200 16.51 1.18 -17.13
CA GLN A 200 17.73 1.37 -16.34
C GLN A 200 17.98 2.86 -16.09
N HIS A 201 18.59 3.20 -14.97
CA HIS A 201 18.85 4.55 -14.49
C HIS A 201 17.61 5.34 -14.06
N TYR A 202 16.46 4.70 -13.96
CA TYR A 202 15.23 5.31 -13.48
C TYR A 202 14.70 4.55 -12.26
N LEU A 203 14.00 5.27 -11.40
CA LEU A 203 13.17 4.70 -10.34
C LEU A 203 11.74 5.19 -10.47
N GLU A 204 10.80 4.33 -10.14
CA GLU A 204 9.41 4.74 -9.98
C GLU A 204 9.28 5.48 -8.65
N GLY A 205 8.79 6.72 -8.66
CA GLY A 205 8.49 7.45 -7.44
C GLY A 205 7.27 6.90 -6.72
N ALA A 206 7.07 7.29 -5.46
CA ALA A 206 5.83 7.00 -4.76
C ALA A 206 4.64 7.65 -5.50
N ASN A 207 3.48 6.98 -5.53
CA ASN A 207 2.26 7.54 -6.12
C ASN A 207 1.49 8.45 -5.14
N THR A 208 2.18 9.02 -4.17
CA THR A 208 1.70 10.01 -3.20
C THR A 208 2.69 11.16 -3.08
N SER A 209 2.23 12.31 -2.57
CA SER A 209 3.10 13.44 -2.28
C SER A 209 2.95 13.90 -0.83
N PRO A 210 4.04 14.31 -0.16
CA PRO A 210 3.98 14.82 1.21
C PRO A 210 2.99 15.97 1.38
N THR A 211 2.94 16.88 0.41
CA THR A 211 2.06 18.05 0.46
C THR A 211 0.59 17.65 0.47
N THR A 212 0.21 16.68 -0.37
CA THR A 212 -1.16 16.17 -0.43
C THR A 212 -1.54 15.45 0.86
N GLU A 213 -0.65 14.59 1.37
CA GLU A 213 -0.91 13.86 2.62
C GLU A 213 -0.99 14.79 3.84
N MET A 214 -0.17 15.85 3.91
CA MET A 214 -0.29 16.88 4.95
C MET A 214 -1.64 17.62 4.89
N ALA A 215 -2.16 17.93 3.70
CA ALA A 215 -3.48 18.54 3.55
C ALA A 215 -4.60 17.60 4.01
N HIS A 216 -4.48 16.30 3.68
CA HIS A 216 -5.40 15.26 4.17
C HIS A 216 -5.33 15.13 5.69
N LEU A 217 -4.14 15.20 6.28
CA LEU A 217 -3.97 15.14 7.74
C LEU A 217 -4.69 16.29 8.43
N ILE A 218 -4.51 17.52 7.96
CA ILE A 218 -5.20 18.70 8.52
C ILE A 218 -6.71 18.52 8.41
N THR A 219 -7.20 18.03 7.27
CA THR A 219 -8.63 17.78 7.06
C THR A 219 -9.15 16.72 8.03
N SER A 220 -8.42 15.63 8.21
CA SER A 220 -8.81 14.54 9.11
C SER A 220 -8.81 14.99 10.58
N MET A 221 -7.86 15.84 10.99
CA MET A 221 -7.83 16.42 12.34
C MET A 221 -9.08 17.27 12.59
N ARG A 222 -9.46 18.13 11.64
CA ARG A 222 -10.67 18.94 11.75
C ARG A 222 -11.95 18.09 11.84
N MET A 223 -12.02 17.00 11.07
CA MET A 223 -13.13 16.05 11.14
C MET A 223 -13.17 15.33 12.50
N TYR A 224 -12.01 14.97 13.03
CA TYR A 224 -11.93 14.37 14.37
C TYR A 224 -12.45 15.31 15.45
N GLU A 225 -12.00 16.58 15.45
CA GLU A 225 -12.50 17.60 16.36
C GLU A 225 -14.01 17.83 16.24
N ALA A 226 -14.52 17.86 15.01
CA ALA A 226 -15.96 18.01 14.77
C ALA A 226 -16.76 16.84 15.37
N ASN A 227 -16.29 15.61 15.17
CA ASN A 227 -16.92 14.42 15.73
C ASN A 227 -16.88 14.42 17.25
N GLN A 228 -15.77 14.85 17.88
CA GLN A 228 -15.69 15.00 19.34
C GLN A 228 -16.71 16.01 19.88
N ARG A 229 -16.89 17.15 19.21
CA ARG A 229 -17.91 18.13 19.59
C ARG A 229 -19.32 17.57 19.51
N VAL A 230 -19.61 16.71 18.52
CA VAL A 230 -20.91 16.04 18.42
C VAL A 230 -21.13 15.11 19.61
N ILE A 231 -20.11 14.34 20.03
CA ILE A 231 -20.23 13.48 21.22
C ILE A 231 -20.47 14.30 22.47
N GLN A 232 -19.69 15.36 22.69
CA GLN A 232 -19.86 16.26 23.85
C GLN A 232 -21.28 16.88 23.88
N ALA A 233 -21.76 17.36 22.73
CA ALA A 233 -23.12 17.91 22.66
C ALA A 233 -24.20 16.86 22.96
N GLN A 234 -24.00 15.60 22.61
CA GLN A 234 -24.92 14.51 22.96
C GLN A 234 -24.87 14.16 24.44
N ASP A 235 -23.66 14.13 25.04
CA ASP A 235 -23.49 13.89 26.47
C ASP A 235 -24.15 15.02 27.32
N ASP A 236 -23.94 16.27 26.93
CA ASP A 236 -24.57 17.43 27.59
C ASP A 236 -26.11 17.37 27.51
N ARG A 237 -26.65 16.94 26.35
CA ARG A 237 -28.09 16.76 26.19
C ARG A 237 -28.64 15.64 27.08
N MET A 238 -27.92 14.53 27.18
CA MET A 238 -28.28 13.44 28.08
C MET A 238 -28.21 13.87 29.55
N GLY A 239 -27.15 14.57 29.96
CA GLY A 239 -27.00 15.12 31.29
C GLY A 239 -28.17 16.03 31.69
N LYS A 240 -28.58 16.95 30.80
CA LYS A 240 -29.73 17.83 31.02
C LYS A 240 -31.03 17.05 31.14
N ALA A 241 -31.27 16.09 30.25
CA ALA A 241 -32.48 15.26 30.29
C ALA A 241 -32.59 14.46 31.61
N ILE A 242 -31.47 13.91 32.09
CA ILE A 242 -31.42 13.19 33.39
C ILE A 242 -31.71 14.13 34.57
N THR A 243 -31.16 15.33 34.52
CA THR A 243 -31.36 16.33 35.61
C THR A 243 -32.80 16.82 35.64
N GLU A 244 -33.43 17.05 34.49
CA GLU A 244 -34.83 17.48 34.38
C GLU A 244 -35.81 16.37 34.78
N LEU A 245 -35.53 15.11 34.46
CA LEU A 245 -36.38 13.98 34.83
C LEU A 245 -36.17 13.49 36.26
N GLY A 246 -34.98 13.69 36.82
CA GLY A 246 -34.64 13.28 38.19
C GLY A 246 -34.93 14.34 39.28
N GLY A 247 -35.30 15.57 38.88
CA GLY A 247 -35.60 16.67 39.79
C GLY A 247 -37.13 16.92 40.06
N SER A 248 -37.98 15.95 39.63
CA SER A 248 -39.44 16.00 39.90
C SER A 248 -39.85 15.02 40.95
#